data_34e56bc8022b217c72026613c34f747d
#
_entry.id   34e56bc8022b217c72026613c34f747d
#
_cell.length_a   1.000
_cell.length_b   1.000
_cell.length_c   1.000
_cell.angle_alpha   90.00
_cell.angle_beta   90.00
_cell.angle_gamma   90.00
#
_symmetry.space_group_name_H-M   'P 1'
#
loop_
_entity.id
_entity.type
_entity.pdbx_description
1 polymer ?
#
loop_
_entity_poly.entity_id
_entity_poly.type
_entity_poly.pdbx_seq_one_letter_code
_entity_poly.pdbx_strand_id
1 'polypeptide(L)'
;MTSRSIESFPSERRSGRDVRRDRGATIVEAAVVLPLLFLVIFALVEFGWAFKDSLSVGHGAREAARAGATFGNDPYTNFLVLEEIEEVMDPVGIADGLRVRIYNPVSGAGDNYVFTDGYAFGCDWVPCPDPDAGAFYSVPSWNPANRDVSAPFTDRIGVEVTFSHQWITRLFATSTDLSKDVDFQIEPQVFDP
;
A
#
# COMPACT_ATOMS: atom_id res chain seq x y z
N MET A 1 -57.81 -10.84 -76.69
CA MET A 1 -57.80 -9.75 -75.68
C MET A 1 -57.92 -10.40 -74.33
N THR A 2 -56.76 -10.58 -73.64
CA THR A 2 -56.72 -11.26 -72.37
C THR A 2 -56.34 -10.21 -71.31
N SER A 3 -57.35 -9.91 -70.45
CA SER A 3 -57.19 -8.97 -69.34
C SER A 3 -56.37 -9.63 -68.20
N ARG A 4 -55.23 -9.02 -67.83
CA ARG A 4 -54.43 -9.44 -66.66
C ARG A 4 -54.95 -8.72 -65.44
N SER A 5 -55.49 -9.44 -64.46
CA SER A 5 -55.80 -8.95 -63.13
C SER A 5 -54.52 -8.70 -62.37
N ILE A 6 -54.36 -7.51 -61.86
CA ILE A 6 -53.27 -7.08 -60.99
C ILE A 6 -53.65 -7.48 -59.54
N GLU A 7 -52.99 -8.49 -58.98
CA GLU A 7 -53.12 -8.85 -57.56
C GLU A 7 -52.46 -7.76 -56.71
N SER A 8 -53.24 -7.11 -55.86
CA SER A 8 -52.76 -6.12 -54.87
C SER A 8 -52.17 -6.87 -53.68
N PHE A 9 -50.88 -6.67 -53.46
CA PHE A 9 -50.20 -7.15 -52.24
C PHE A 9 -50.69 -6.36 -51.00
N PRO A 10 -51.04 -7.04 -49.89
CA PRO A 10 -51.39 -6.35 -48.66
C PRO A 10 -50.16 -5.71 -48.04
N SER A 11 -50.17 -4.42 -47.84
CA SER A 11 -49.15 -3.71 -47.08
C SER A 11 -49.25 -4.10 -45.61
N GLU A 12 -48.27 -4.85 -45.13
CA GLU A 12 -48.09 -5.12 -43.73
C GLU A 12 -47.81 -3.84 -42.97
N ARG A 13 -48.83 -3.26 -42.34
CA ARG A 13 -48.66 -2.18 -41.35
C ARG A 13 -47.96 -2.80 -40.12
N ARG A 14 -46.63 -2.74 -40.07
CA ARG A 14 -45.88 -2.99 -38.84
C ARG A 14 -46.37 -2.03 -37.77
N SER A 15 -47.04 -2.61 -36.76
CA SER A 15 -47.64 -1.86 -35.66
C SER A 15 -46.56 -1.15 -34.89
N GLY A 16 -46.58 0.19 -34.85
CA GLY A 16 -45.64 1.03 -34.09
C GLY A 16 -45.74 0.88 -32.55
N ARG A 17 -46.57 -0.06 -32.11
CA ARG A 17 -46.71 -0.46 -30.68
C ARG A 17 -45.58 -1.36 -30.18
N ASP A 18 -45.06 -2.25 -31.02
CA ASP A 18 -44.03 -3.21 -30.59
C ASP A 18 -42.70 -2.49 -30.29
N VAL A 19 -42.31 -1.54 -31.11
CA VAL A 19 -41.05 -0.76 -30.91
C VAL A 19 -41.02 0.04 -29.60
N ARG A 20 -42.18 0.48 -29.09
CA ARG A 20 -42.25 1.21 -27.81
C ARG A 20 -42.18 0.27 -26.60
N ARG A 21 -42.71 -0.93 -26.75
CA ARG A 21 -42.71 -1.95 -25.70
C ARG A 21 -41.29 -2.51 -25.47
N ASP A 22 -40.54 -2.74 -26.55
CA ASP A 22 -39.16 -3.23 -26.50
C ASP A 22 -38.23 -2.20 -25.88
N ARG A 23 -38.41 -0.89 -26.17
CA ARG A 23 -37.62 0.18 -25.52
C ARG A 23 -37.84 0.26 -24.01
N GLY A 24 -39.05 0.03 -23.53
CA GLY A 24 -39.36 0.00 -22.10
C GLY A 24 -38.70 -1.17 -21.38
N ALA A 25 -38.72 -2.36 -21.99
CA ALA A 25 -38.08 -3.55 -21.45
C ALA A 25 -36.56 -3.38 -21.34
N THR A 26 -35.90 -2.83 -22.37
CA THR A 26 -34.46 -2.56 -22.39
C THR A 26 -34.04 -1.57 -21.32
N ILE A 27 -34.85 -0.53 -21.04
CA ILE A 27 -34.53 0.43 -19.98
C ILE A 27 -34.60 -0.21 -18.61
N VAL A 28 -35.58 -1.06 -18.34
CA VAL A 28 -35.71 -1.78 -17.08
C VAL A 28 -34.56 -2.77 -16.90
N GLU A 29 -34.18 -3.49 -17.94
CA GLU A 29 -33.04 -4.40 -17.92
C GLU A 29 -31.74 -3.64 -17.64
N ALA A 30 -31.49 -2.52 -18.33
CA ALA A 30 -30.34 -1.65 -18.09
C ALA A 30 -30.33 -1.10 -16.66
N ALA A 31 -31.48 -0.71 -16.12
CA ALA A 31 -31.59 -0.21 -14.75
C ALA A 31 -31.19 -1.23 -13.68
N VAL A 32 -31.32 -2.51 -13.97
CA VAL A 32 -30.89 -3.60 -13.05
C VAL A 32 -29.42 -3.96 -13.27
N VAL A 33 -28.97 -4.00 -14.53
CA VAL A 33 -27.61 -4.43 -14.88
C VAL A 33 -26.56 -3.35 -14.57
N LEU A 34 -26.86 -2.07 -14.85
CA LEU A 34 -25.90 -0.98 -14.66
C LEU A 34 -25.39 -0.83 -13.21
N PRO A 35 -26.23 -0.85 -12.16
CA PRO A 35 -25.75 -0.77 -10.78
C PRO A 35 -24.80 -1.92 -10.43
N LEU A 36 -25.10 -3.14 -10.87
CA LEU A 36 -24.25 -4.30 -10.65
C LEU A 36 -22.90 -4.15 -11.38
N LEU A 37 -22.94 -3.67 -12.64
CA LEU A 37 -21.73 -3.42 -13.42
C LEU A 37 -20.85 -2.36 -12.74
N PHE A 38 -21.43 -1.25 -12.29
CA PHE A 38 -20.68 -0.21 -11.57
C PHE A 38 -20.08 -0.73 -10.26
N LEU A 39 -20.81 -1.54 -9.51
CA LEU A 39 -20.29 -2.15 -8.29
C LEU A 39 -19.04 -3.00 -8.58
N VAL A 40 -19.07 -3.81 -9.65
CA VAL A 40 -17.91 -4.61 -10.05
C VAL A 40 -16.75 -3.73 -10.49
N ILE A 41 -17.00 -2.67 -11.28
CA ILE A 41 -15.96 -1.75 -11.73
C ILE A 41 -15.31 -1.04 -10.53
N PHE A 42 -16.08 -0.49 -9.61
CA PHE A 42 -15.55 0.16 -8.42
C PHE A 42 -14.77 -0.81 -7.53
N ALA A 43 -15.27 -2.04 -7.35
CA ALA A 43 -14.54 -3.06 -6.61
C ALA A 43 -13.17 -3.35 -7.25
N LEU A 44 -13.11 -3.50 -8.58
CA LEU A 44 -11.84 -3.74 -9.29
C LEU A 44 -10.85 -2.58 -9.12
N VAL A 45 -11.31 -1.34 -9.18
CA VAL A 45 -10.48 -0.15 -8.98
C VAL A 45 -9.95 -0.10 -7.54
N GLU A 46 -10.81 -0.29 -6.55
CA GLU A 46 -10.42 -0.27 -5.14
C GLU A 46 -9.41 -1.37 -4.78
N PHE A 47 -9.69 -2.61 -5.20
CA PHE A 47 -8.74 -3.70 -4.98
C PHE A 47 -7.42 -3.48 -5.73
N GLY A 48 -7.45 -2.86 -6.91
CA GLY A 48 -6.24 -2.48 -7.64
C GLY A 48 -5.35 -1.50 -6.85
N TRP A 49 -5.96 -0.51 -6.19
CA TRP A 49 -5.23 0.44 -5.34
C TRP A 49 -4.72 -0.21 -4.06
N ALA A 50 -5.53 -0.98 -3.37
CA ALA A 50 -5.09 -1.72 -2.18
C ALA A 50 -3.93 -2.67 -2.50
N PHE A 51 -3.95 -3.30 -3.67
CA PHE A 51 -2.87 -4.16 -4.13
C PHE A 51 -1.58 -3.36 -4.43
N LYS A 52 -1.71 -2.20 -5.09
CA LYS A 52 -0.57 -1.27 -5.29
C LYS A 52 0.07 -0.89 -3.97
N ASP A 53 -0.73 -0.45 -2.99
CA ASP A 53 -0.24 -0.05 -1.67
C ASP A 53 0.45 -1.22 -0.95
N SER A 54 -0.13 -2.43 -1.01
CA SER A 54 0.47 -3.64 -0.45
C SER A 54 1.83 -3.98 -1.07
N LEU A 55 2.01 -3.75 -2.37
CA LEU A 55 3.30 -3.94 -3.05
C LEU A 55 4.31 -2.88 -2.60
N SER A 56 3.91 -1.62 -2.48
CA SER A 56 4.77 -0.53 -2.02
C SER A 56 5.26 -0.76 -0.59
N VAL A 57 4.36 -1.15 0.33
CA VAL A 57 4.71 -1.54 1.71
C VAL A 57 5.72 -2.69 1.71
N GLY A 58 5.51 -3.71 0.86
CA GLY A 58 6.44 -4.82 0.75
C GLY A 58 7.80 -4.45 0.15
N HIS A 59 7.82 -3.45 -0.73
CA HIS A 59 9.05 -2.92 -1.31
C HIS A 59 9.81 -2.09 -0.25
N GLY A 60 9.13 -1.14 0.39
CA GLY A 60 9.70 -0.33 1.46
C GLY A 60 10.29 -1.15 2.59
N ALA A 61 9.58 -2.17 3.07
CA ALA A 61 10.09 -3.05 4.11
C ALA A 61 11.39 -3.78 3.71
N ARG A 62 11.52 -4.19 2.43
CA ARG A 62 12.75 -4.86 1.95
C ARG A 62 13.92 -3.90 1.82
N GLU A 63 13.73 -2.74 1.21
CA GLU A 63 14.80 -1.75 1.03
C GLU A 63 15.27 -1.23 2.39
N ALA A 64 14.35 -0.90 3.28
CA ALA A 64 14.65 -0.49 4.64
C ALA A 64 15.41 -1.55 5.45
N ALA A 65 14.98 -2.82 5.39
CA ALA A 65 15.69 -3.90 6.08
C ALA A 65 17.08 -4.14 5.48
N ARG A 66 17.24 -3.98 4.16
CA ARG A 66 18.53 -4.02 3.49
C ARG A 66 19.44 -2.87 3.91
N ALA A 67 18.92 -1.64 3.93
CA ALA A 67 19.64 -0.47 4.42
C ALA A 67 20.12 -0.70 5.86
N GLY A 68 19.23 -1.16 6.75
CA GLY A 68 19.58 -1.49 8.12
C GLY A 68 20.63 -2.59 8.25
N ALA A 69 20.62 -3.59 7.37
CA ALA A 69 21.64 -4.63 7.33
C ALA A 69 23.03 -4.09 6.89
N THR A 70 23.03 -3.14 5.96
CA THR A 70 24.26 -2.51 5.43
C THR A 70 24.86 -1.55 6.43
N PHE A 71 24.05 -0.69 7.07
CA PHE A 71 24.53 0.26 8.09
C PHE A 71 24.89 -0.40 9.42
N GLY A 72 24.29 -1.55 9.72
CA GLY A 72 24.65 -2.43 10.83
C GLY A 72 24.60 -1.73 12.20
N ASN A 73 25.77 -1.41 12.77
CA ASN A 73 25.93 -0.80 14.10
C ASN A 73 26.15 0.73 14.07
N ASP A 74 26.00 1.39 12.92
CA ASP A 74 26.07 2.84 12.85
C ASP A 74 24.97 3.47 13.74
N PRO A 75 25.27 4.49 14.55
CA PRO A 75 24.27 5.15 15.41
C PRO A 75 23.05 5.70 14.65
N TYR A 76 23.21 6.06 13.39
CA TYR A 76 22.13 6.58 12.53
C TYR A 76 21.31 5.48 11.86
N THR A 77 21.64 4.20 12.00
CA THR A 77 20.99 3.11 11.26
C THR A 77 19.47 3.17 11.35
N ASN A 78 18.89 3.37 12.52
CA ASN A 78 17.42 3.41 12.64
C ASN A 78 16.82 4.61 11.91
N PHE A 79 17.48 5.77 11.95
CA PHE A 79 17.06 6.96 11.24
C PHE A 79 17.12 6.74 9.71
N LEU A 80 18.23 6.21 9.20
CA LEU A 80 18.42 5.91 7.77
C LEU A 80 17.43 4.85 7.27
N VAL A 81 17.09 3.86 8.08
CA VAL A 81 16.04 2.88 7.76
C VAL A 81 14.70 3.56 7.59
N LEU A 82 14.36 4.54 8.40
CA LEU A 82 13.10 5.26 8.32
C LEU A 82 13.07 6.23 7.14
N GLU A 83 14.18 6.94 6.83
CA GLU A 83 14.30 7.77 5.62
C GLU A 83 14.10 6.93 4.35
N GLU A 84 14.67 5.72 4.28
CA GLU A 84 14.48 4.82 3.14
C GLU A 84 12.99 4.44 2.95
N ILE A 85 12.27 4.25 4.05
CA ILE A 85 10.82 3.98 4.00
C ILE A 85 10.07 5.21 3.49
N GLU A 86 10.41 6.41 3.93
CA GLU A 86 9.80 7.65 3.45
C GLU A 86 9.98 7.80 1.94
N GLU A 87 11.20 7.62 1.42
CA GLU A 87 11.48 7.74 -0.01
C GLU A 87 10.67 6.73 -0.84
N VAL A 88 10.62 5.46 -0.40
CA VAL A 88 9.89 4.41 -1.12
C VAL A 88 8.38 4.59 -1.02
N MET A 89 7.88 5.11 0.09
CA MET A 89 6.44 5.26 0.34
C MET A 89 5.86 6.59 -0.18
N ASP A 90 6.69 7.59 -0.51
CA ASP A 90 6.25 8.90 -1.03
C ASP A 90 5.26 8.79 -2.21
N PRO A 91 5.44 7.90 -3.21
CA PRO A 91 4.49 7.75 -4.31
C PRO A 91 3.11 7.19 -3.91
N VAL A 92 2.99 6.63 -2.70
CA VAL A 92 1.72 6.12 -2.15
C VAL A 92 0.98 7.22 -1.38
N GLY A 93 1.71 8.28 -1.02
CA GLY A 93 1.28 9.33 -0.11
C GLY A 93 1.43 8.85 1.33
N ILE A 94 2.57 9.19 1.95
CA ILE A 94 2.78 8.92 3.37
C ILE A 94 1.71 9.66 4.14
N ALA A 95 0.82 8.91 4.79
CA ALA A 95 -0.20 9.47 5.66
C ALA A 95 0.28 9.37 7.11
N ASP A 96 -0.11 10.34 7.93
CA ASP A 96 0.04 10.23 9.38
C ASP A 96 -0.44 8.86 9.86
N GLY A 97 0.40 8.18 10.66
CA GLY A 97 0.07 6.85 11.19
C GLY A 97 0.70 5.68 10.46
N LEU A 98 1.60 5.91 9.47
CA LEU A 98 2.52 4.88 9.01
C LEU A 98 3.33 4.41 10.22
N ARG A 99 3.35 3.10 10.46
CA ARG A 99 4.04 2.50 11.61
C ARG A 99 5.16 1.61 11.12
N VAL A 100 6.31 1.77 11.75
CA VAL A 100 7.49 0.96 11.46
C VAL A 100 8.02 0.38 12.77
N ARG A 101 8.31 -0.91 12.75
CA ARG A 101 8.99 -1.57 13.85
C ARG A 101 10.36 -2.04 13.36
N ILE A 102 11.41 -1.60 14.05
CA ILE A 102 12.79 -2.07 13.82
C ILE A 102 13.18 -2.93 15.01
N TYR A 103 13.57 -4.18 14.77
CA TYR A 103 13.76 -5.14 15.85
C TYR A 103 14.77 -6.24 15.49
N ASN A 104 15.26 -6.92 16.53
CA ASN A 104 16.03 -8.14 16.39
C ASN A 104 15.05 -9.34 16.36
N PRO A 105 14.94 -10.10 15.26
CA PRO A 105 13.99 -11.20 15.15
C PRO A 105 14.30 -12.39 16.04
N VAL A 106 15.52 -12.48 16.59
CA VAL A 106 15.92 -13.56 17.50
C VAL A 106 15.53 -13.25 18.94
N SER A 107 15.82 -12.03 19.42
CA SER A 107 15.53 -11.62 20.79
C SER A 107 14.15 -10.99 20.95
N GLY A 108 13.57 -10.46 19.86
CA GLY A 108 12.33 -9.68 19.86
C GLY A 108 12.50 -8.23 20.35
N ALA A 109 13.71 -7.85 20.78
CA ALA A 109 14.00 -6.49 21.21
C ALA A 109 13.92 -5.54 20.02
N GLY A 110 13.30 -4.38 20.20
CA GLY A 110 13.14 -3.39 19.13
C GLY A 110 12.18 -2.28 19.50
N ASP A 111 12.05 -1.32 18.60
CA ASP A 111 11.31 -0.09 18.79
C ASP A 111 10.26 0.09 17.72
N ASN A 112 9.15 0.75 18.09
CA ASN A 112 8.09 1.11 17.18
C ASN A 112 8.16 2.62 16.91
N TYR A 113 8.09 2.99 15.64
CA TYR A 113 8.13 4.36 15.16
C TYR A 113 6.81 4.66 14.45
N VAL A 114 6.28 5.86 14.66
CA VAL A 114 5.07 6.34 13.99
C VAL A 114 5.44 7.59 13.21
N PHE A 115 5.15 7.60 11.94
CA PHE A 115 5.33 8.78 11.09
C PHE A 115 4.36 9.88 11.54
N THR A 116 4.89 11.08 11.76
CA THR A 116 4.14 12.26 12.15
C THR A 116 4.78 13.47 11.49
N ASP A 117 4.22 13.92 10.39
CA ASP A 117 4.74 15.06 9.61
C ASP A 117 4.96 16.30 10.50
N GLY A 118 6.16 16.88 10.42
CA GLY A 118 6.54 18.05 11.17
C GLY A 118 6.70 17.84 12.68
N TYR A 119 6.93 16.61 13.16
CA TYR A 119 7.11 16.33 14.58
C TYR A 119 8.29 17.07 15.19
N ALA A 120 9.47 17.02 14.55
CA ALA A 120 10.66 17.75 14.97
C ALA A 120 11.44 18.23 13.75
N PHE A 121 12.25 19.27 13.93
CA PHE A 121 13.07 19.77 12.85
C PHE A 121 14.07 18.69 12.39
N GLY A 122 13.87 18.18 11.17
CA GLY A 122 14.70 17.13 10.58
C GLY A 122 14.31 15.70 11.00
N CYS A 123 13.16 15.51 11.68
CA CYS A 123 12.71 14.17 12.05
C CYS A 123 11.18 14.11 12.13
N ASP A 124 10.58 13.33 11.28
CA ASP A 124 9.13 13.13 11.19
C ASP A 124 8.66 11.82 11.84
N TRP A 125 9.47 11.26 12.74
CA TRP A 125 9.20 10.00 13.42
C TRP A 125 9.09 10.14 14.94
N VAL A 126 8.13 9.44 15.53
CA VAL A 126 7.91 9.40 17.00
C VAL A 126 8.03 7.95 17.48
N PRO A 127 8.97 7.64 18.40
CA PRO A 127 10.05 8.48 18.88
C PRO A 127 11.07 8.83 17.78
N CYS A 128 11.77 9.93 17.89
CA CYS A 128 12.78 10.31 16.91
C CYS A 128 14.10 9.55 17.16
N PRO A 129 14.59 8.76 16.20
CA PRO A 129 15.85 8.02 16.35
C PRO A 129 17.08 8.77 15.80
N ASP A 130 16.92 10.01 15.32
CA ASP A 130 18.03 10.81 14.81
C ASP A 130 18.91 11.31 15.95
N PRO A 131 20.20 10.88 16.03
CA PRO A 131 21.12 11.33 17.07
C PRO A 131 21.35 12.85 17.09
N ASP A 132 21.14 13.53 15.97
CA ASP A 132 21.34 14.98 15.84
C ASP A 132 20.08 15.79 16.19
N ALA A 133 18.95 15.14 16.47
CA ALA A 133 17.69 15.81 16.83
C ALA A 133 17.71 16.47 18.23
N GLY A 134 18.82 16.45 18.94
CA GLY A 134 19.02 17.12 20.23
C GLY A 134 18.01 16.63 21.29
N ALA A 135 17.15 17.52 21.77
CA ALA A 135 16.18 17.21 22.83
C ALA A 135 15.06 16.23 22.39
N PHE A 136 14.88 16.05 21.10
CA PHE A 136 13.88 15.13 20.54
C PHE A 136 14.42 13.72 20.32
N TYR A 137 15.76 13.55 20.37
CA TYR A 137 16.37 12.23 20.23
C TYR A 137 15.91 11.25 21.30
N SER A 138 15.46 10.10 20.88
CA SER A 138 15.11 8.99 21.76
C SER A 138 16.06 7.82 21.52
N VAL A 139 16.82 7.44 22.53
CA VAL A 139 17.73 6.30 22.44
C VAL A 139 16.92 5.03 22.21
N PRO A 140 17.16 4.30 21.10
CA PRO A 140 16.45 3.05 20.83
C PRO A 140 16.72 1.99 21.90
N SER A 141 15.69 1.16 22.19
CA SER A 141 15.84 0.05 23.14
C SER A 141 16.80 -1.01 22.63
N TRP A 142 16.76 -1.28 21.32
CA TRP A 142 17.76 -2.06 20.62
C TRP A 142 18.73 -1.10 19.89
N ASN A 143 19.63 -0.52 20.68
CA ASN A 143 20.55 0.50 20.20
C ASN A 143 21.45 -0.06 19.08
N PRO A 144 21.55 0.61 17.90
CA PRO A 144 22.44 0.20 16.83
C PRO A 144 23.87 -0.05 17.26
N ALA A 145 24.45 0.81 18.09
CA ALA A 145 25.83 0.69 18.57
C ALA A 145 26.11 -0.62 19.35
N ASN A 146 25.09 -1.33 19.81
CA ASN A 146 25.22 -2.60 20.54
C ASN A 146 24.94 -3.83 19.67
N ARG A 147 24.71 -3.65 18.37
CA ARG A 147 24.47 -4.77 17.44
C ARG A 147 25.76 -5.49 17.14
N ASP A 148 25.68 -6.83 17.10
CA ASP A 148 26.85 -7.62 16.70
C ASP A 148 26.98 -7.64 15.17
N VAL A 149 28.09 -7.03 14.71
CA VAL A 149 28.48 -6.98 13.29
C VAL A 149 29.70 -7.85 13.00
N SER A 150 30.11 -8.70 13.97
CA SER A 150 31.32 -9.50 13.90
C SER A 150 31.05 -10.83 13.25
N ALA A 151 31.75 -11.15 12.17
CA ALA A 151 31.69 -12.48 11.58
C ALA A 151 32.22 -13.55 12.53
N PRO A 152 31.64 -14.77 12.58
CA PRO A 152 30.56 -15.29 11.71
C PRO A 152 29.15 -15.10 12.29
N PHE A 153 28.96 -14.48 13.43
CA PHE A 153 27.69 -14.46 14.17
C PHE A 153 27.09 -13.06 14.25
N THR A 154 26.88 -12.41 13.11
CA THR A 154 26.22 -11.10 13.07
C THR A 154 24.74 -11.18 13.48
N ASP A 155 24.23 -10.12 14.09
CA ASP A 155 22.81 -9.96 14.39
C ASP A 155 21.95 -9.95 13.13
N ARG A 156 20.63 -10.10 13.30
CA ARG A 156 19.64 -9.90 12.25
C ARG A 156 18.80 -8.68 12.56
N ILE A 157 18.48 -7.92 11.54
CA ILE A 157 17.58 -6.78 11.64
C ILE A 157 16.26 -7.12 10.94
N GLY A 158 15.15 -6.99 11.67
CA GLY A 158 13.80 -7.09 11.16
C GLY A 158 13.18 -5.71 11.04
N VAL A 159 12.47 -5.49 9.93
CA VAL A 159 11.69 -4.27 9.69
C VAL A 159 10.28 -4.68 9.33
N GLU A 160 9.33 -4.30 10.18
CA GLU A 160 7.90 -4.45 9.92
C GLU A 160 7.31 -3.08 9.62
N VAL A 161 6.71 -2.95 8.43
CA VAL A 161 6.04 -1.74 7.98
C VAL A 161 4.54 -1.99 7.96
N THR A 162 3.77 -1.15 8.63
CA THR A 162 2.32 -1.19 8.66
C THR A 162 1.74 0.11 8.16
N PHE A 163 0.94 0.04 7.11
CA PHE A 163 0.26 1.14 6.45
C PHE A 163 -1.25 0.94 6.48
N SER A 164 -2.01 1.99 6.80
CA SER A 164 -3.47 1.94 6.83
C SER A 164 -4.05 2.42 5.50
N HIS A 165 -4.39 1.46 4.63
CA HIS A 165 -5.08 1.74 3.37
C HIS A 165 -6.50 2.24 3.61
N GLN A 166 -6.87 3.37 3.01
CA GLN A 166 -8.21 3.95 3.10
C GLN A 166 -9.05 3.55 1.88
N TRP A 167 -10.21 2.91 2.12
CA TRP A 167 -11.15 2.54 1.06
C TRP A 167 -11.92 3.76 0.57
N ILE A 168 -11.95 4.01 -0.74
CA ILE A 168 -12.59 5.19 -1.34
C ILE A 168 -14.10 5.11 -1.23
N THR A 169 -14.69 3.98 -1.63
CA THR A 169 -16.14 3.81 -1.62
C THR A 169 -16.67 3.49 -0.23
N ARG A 170 -15.82 3.01 0.68
CA ARG A 170 -16.18 2.53 2.02
C ARG A 170 -17.26 1.44 2.01
N LEU A 171 -17.43 0.73 0.89
CA LEU A 171 -18.42 -0.34 0.75
C LEU A 171 -18.06 -1.57 1.60
N PHE A 172 -16.77 -1.86 1.77
CA PHE A 172 -16.28 -3.03 2.48
C PHE A 172 -15.77 -2.69 3.88
N ALA A 173 -15.04 -1.59 4.01
CA ALA A 173 -14.49 -1.09 5.27
C ALA A 173 -14.15 0.40 5.13
N THR A 174 -13.83 1.08 6.22
CA THR A 174 -13.27 2.44 6.18
C THR A 174 -11.79 2.42 5.88
N SER A 175 -11.06 1.50 6.52
CA SER A 175 -9.63 1.28 6.32
C SER A 175 -9.27 -0.18 6.56
N THR A 176 -8.09 -0.57 6.10
CA THR A 176 -7.51 -1.90 6.32
C THR A 176 -6.01 -1.74 6.50
N ASP A 177 -5.46 -2.30 7.56
CA ASP A 177 -4.02 -2.28 7.80
C ASP A 177 -3.33 -3.31 6.90
N LEU A 178 -2.34 -2.84 6.16
CA LEU A 178 -1.44 -3.63 5.32
C LEU A 178 -0.10 -3.70 6.04
N SER A 179 0.33 -4.88 6.45
CA SER A 179 1.61 -5.08 7.13
C SER A 179 2.51 -6.01 6.34
N LYS A 180 3.80 -5.69 6.32
CA LYS A 180 4.87 -6.53 5.78
C LYS A 180 6.04 -6.52 6.74
N ASP A 181 6.57 -7.71 6.96
CA ASP A 181 7.71 -7.98 7.81
C ASP A 181 8.81 -8.64 7.00
N VAL A 182 10.03 -8.12 7.12
CA VAL A 182 11.21 -8.62 6.41
C VAL A 182 12.41 -8.53 7.34
N ASP A 183 13.24 -9.55 7.34
CA ASP A 183 14.49 -9.55 8.11
C ASP A 183 15.70 -9.91 7.24
N PHE A 184 16.83 -9.27 7.54
CA PHE A 184 18.13 -9.53 6.93
C PHE A 184 19.19 -9.77 8.00
N GLN A 185 20.21 -10.52 7.64
CA GLN A 185 21.41 -10.62 8.45
C GLN A 185 22.25 -9.36 8.24
N ILE A 186 22.72 -8.77 9.34
CA ILE A 186 23.60 -7.59 9.28
C ILE A 186 24.91 -7.98 8.58
N GLU A 187 25.35 -7.14 7.66
CA GLU A 187 26.60 -7.36 6.94
C GLU A 187 27.79 -7.23 7.90
N PRO A 188 28.73 -8.17 7.86
CA PRO A 188 29.94 -8.07 8.70
C PRO A 188 30.72 -6.81 8.37
N GLN A 189 30.93 -5.97 9.36
CA GLN A 189 31.79 -4.80 9.20
C GLN A 189 33.27 -5.25 9.30
N VAL A 190 34.01 -5.09 8.23
CA VAL A 190 35.45 -5.33 8.25
C VAL A 190 36.10 -4.04 8.75
N PHE A 191 36.42 -4.03 10.03
CA PHE A 191 37.30 -2.97 10.56
C PHE A 191 38.71 -3.29 10.07
N ASP A 192 39.17 -2.56 9.06
CA ASP A 192 40.58 -2.61 8.66
C ASP A 192 41.40 -1.95 9.81
N PRO A 193 42.39 -2.63 10.40
CA PRO A 193 43.09 -2.19 11.60
C PRO A 193 44.01 -1.01 11.36
#